data_bce5e593a70b3508a3f5cd1dd8b36412
#
_entry.id   bce5e593a70b3508a3f5cd1dd8b36412
#
_cell.length_a   1.000
_cell.length_b   1.000
_cell.length_c   1.000
_cell.angle_alpha   90.00
_cell.angle_beta   90.00
_cell.angle_gamma   90.00
#
_symmetry.space_group_name_H-M   'P 1'
#
loop_
_entity.id
_entity.type
_entity.pdbx_description
1 polymer ?
#
loop_
_entity_poly.entity_id
_entity_poly.type
_entity_poly.pdbx_seq_one_letter_code
_entity_poly.pdbx_strand_id
1 'polypeptide(L)'
;MLTRFADVLGVILPEIVLDQTKAEQIERASCLPVKLALLTQGRDAEAVLRRLRYPNAVIAQTVAAAGYPPEALRPEKPALRRLLGQCGAENSVLALEFARLTGRLTEQEADEASALLDQIIARGDCVTLAQLAVDGKAVSERLGVTGRAVGAVLEKLLAAVIDEKTENTADKLLEYAQTRLKY
;
A
#
# COMPACT_ATOMS: atom_id res chain seq x y z
N MET A 1 23.62 -17.92 -7.68
CA MET A 1 23.05 -19.29 -7.60
C MET A 1 21.84 -19.46 -8.52
N LEU A 2 20.92 -18.51 -8.58
CA LEU A 2 19.70 -18.56 -9.44
C LEU A 2 19.97 -18.69 -10.94
N THR A 3 21.02 -18.06 -11.46
CA THR A 3 21.41 -18.14 -12.89
C THR A 3 21.75 -19.55 -13.35
N ARG A 4 22.18 -20.45 -12.45
CA ARG A 4 22.45 -21.86 -12.77
C ARG A 4 21.18 -22.68 -13.07
N PHE A 5 20.02 -22.17 -12.68
CA PHE A 5 18.71 -22.79 -12.89
C PHE A 5 17.86 -22.06 -13.93
N ALA A 6 18.43 -21.08 -14.65
CA ALA A 6 17.70 -20.29 -15.64
C ALA A 6 17.04 -21.17 -16.73
N ASP A 7 17.77 -22.20 -17.19
CA ASP A 7 17.25 -23.13 -18.19
C ASP A 7 16.08 -23.96 -17.70
N VAL A 8 16.13 -24.39 -16.43
CA VAL A 8 15.02 -25.14 -15.80
C VAL A 8 13.81 -24.23 -15.56
N LEU A 9 14.05 -22.99 -15.12
CA LEU A 9 13.00 -21.98 -14.98
C LEU A 9 12.33 -21.69 -16.32
N GLY A 10 13.09 -21.58 -17.42
CA GLY A 10 12.55 -21.38 -18.77
C GLY A 10 11.62 -22.50 -19.26
N VAL A 11 11.79 -23.72 -18.75
CA VAL A 11 10.88 -24.84 -19.05
C VAL A 11 9.58 -24.76 -18.24
N ILE A 12 9.66 -24.39 -16.95
CA ILE A 12 8.51 -24.34 -16.03
C ILE A 12 7.72 -23.03 -16.21
N LEU A 13 8.43 -21.94 -16.45
CA LEU A 13 7.92 -20.57 -16.53
C LEU A 13 8.47 -19.88 -17.79
N PRO A 14 8.06 -20.34 -19.00
CA PRO A 14 8.62 -19.85 -20.28
C PRO A 14 8.35 -18.34 -20.48
N GLU A 15 7.36 -17.80 -19.80
CA GLU A 15 7.03 -16.37 -19.82
C GLU A 15 7.99 -15.50 -18.98
N ILE A 16 8.84 -16.09 -18.14
CA ILE A 16 9.73 -15.36 -17.23
C ILE A 16 11.14 -15.36 -17.81
N VAL A 17 11.68 -14.16 -17.98
CA VAL A 17 13.10 -13.96 -18.34
C VAL A 17 13.86 -13.59 -17.06
N LEU A 18 14.83 -14.42 -16.72
CA LEU A 18 15.72 -14.20 -15.59
C LEU A 18 17.09 -13.73 -16.12
N ASP A 19 17.31 -12.42 -16.10
CA ASP A 19 18.62 -11.82 -16.36
C ASP A 19 19.43 -11.69 -15.06
N GLN A 20 20.68 -11.25 -15.18
CA GLN A 20 21.58 -11.10 -14.04
C GLN A 20 21.07 -10.06 -13.03
N THR A 21 20.57 -8.92 -13.50
CA THR A 21 20.04 -7.85 -12.66
C THR A 21 18.86 -8.33 -11.80
N LYS A 22 17.92 -9.02 -12.44
CA LYS A 22 16.77 -9.61 -11.74
C LYS A 22 17.19 -10.67 -10.73
N ALA A 23 18.19 -11.52 -11.08
CA ALA A 23 18.71 -12.51 -10.15
C ALA A 23 19.33 -11.87 -8.91
N GLU A 24 20.12 -10.80 -9.06
CA GLU A 24 20.72 -10.05 -7.97
C GLU A 24 19.65 -9.38 -7.10
N GLN A 25 18.62 -8.79 -7.70
CA GLN A 25 17.48 -8.21 -6.97
C GLN A 25 16.75 -9.27 -6.11
N ILE A 26 16.48 -10.45 -6.69
CA ILE A 26 15.83 -11.57 -5.98
C ILE A 26 16.71 -12.08 -4.83
N GLU A 27 18.03 -12.14 -4.99
CA GLU A 27 18.96 -12.56 -3.93
C GLU A 27 18.98 -11.55 -2.77
N ARG A 28 18.86 -10.26 -3.05
CA ARG A 28 18.78 -9.17 -2.04
C ARG A 28 17.45 -9.10 -1.32
N ALA A 29 16.36 -9.62 -1.90
CA ALA A 29 15.03 -9.54 -1.31
C ALA A 29 14.94 -10.34 0.00
N SER A 30 14.30 -9.74 1.01
CA SER A 30 14.25 -10.29 2.38
C SER A 30 13.29 -11.47 2.51
N CYS A 31 12.20 -11.50 1.75
CA CYS A 31 11.12 -12.46 1.93
C CYS A 31 10.58 -13.03 0.61
N LEU A 32 9.85 -14.15 0.71
CA LEU A 32 9.31 -14.87 -0.44
C LEU A 32 8.35 -14.01 -1.29
N PRO A 33 7.38 -13.24 -0.74
CA PRO A 33 6.50 -12.44 -1.57
C PRO A 33 7.23 -11.43 -2.46
N VAL A 34 8.25 -10.74 -1.95
CA VAL A 34 9.06 -9.78 -2.74
C VAL A 34 9.88 -10.51 -3.81
N LYS A 35 10.47 -11.68 -3.49
CA LYS A 35 11.18 -12.51 -4.49
C LYS A 35 10.28 -12.92 -5.64
N LEU A 36 9.05 -13.34 -5.33
CA LEU A 36 8.06 -13.71 -6.33
C LEU A 36 7.57 -12.49 -7.13
N ALA A 37 7.40 -11.34 -6.50
CA ALA A 37 7.04 -10.10 -7.19
C ALA A 37 8.13 -9.67 -8.19
N LEU A 38 9.40 -9.76 -7.81
CA LEU A 38 10.54 -9.51 -8.71
C LEU A 38 10.58 -10.54 -9.85
N LEU A 39 10.39 -11.82 -9.55
CA LEU A 39 10.40 -12.89 -10.54
C LEU A 39 9.29 -12.68 -11.59
N THR A 40 8.09 -12.32 -11.17
CA THR A 40 6.91 -12.14 -12.04
C THR A 40 6.75 -10.72 -12.57
N GLN A 41 7.71 -9.84 -12.36
CA GLN A 41 7.65 -8.45 -12.79
C GLN A 41 7.37 -8.33 -14.31
N GLY A 42 6.35 -7.53 -14.65
CA GLY A 42 5.90 -7.36 -16.03
C GLY A 42 4.99 -8.48 -16.55
N ARG A 43 4.52 -9.36 -15.66
CA ARG A 43 3.57 -10.45 -15.93
C ARG A 43 2.41 -10.40 -14.98
N ASP A 44 1.37 -11.18 -15.26
CA ASP A 44 0.28 -11.42 -14.32
C ASP A 44 0.76 -12.35 -13.22
N ALA A 45 1.24 -11.76 -12.12
CA ALA A 45 1.75 -12.50 -10.96
C ALA A 45 0.69 -13.42 -10.36
N GLU A 46 -0.57 -12.99 -10.30
CA GLU A 46 -1.65 -13.80 -9.75
C GLU A 46 -1.89 -15.06 -10.57
N ALA A 47 -2.00 -14.94 -11.90
CA ALA A 47 -2.21 -16.08 -12.78
C ALA A 47 -1.03 -17.08 -12.74
N VAL A 48 0.21 -16.57 -12.74
CA VAL A 48 1.42 -17.42 -12.63
C VAL A 48 1.43 -18.18 -11.31
N LEU A 49 1.21 -17.50 -10.19
CA LEU A 49 1.29 -18.12 -8.87
C LEU A 49 0.12 -19.07 -8.58
N ARG A 50 -1.08 -18.79 -9.10
CA ARG A 50 -2.20 -19.74 -9.05
C ARG A 50 -1.91 -21.02 -9.80
N ARG A 51 -1.31 -20.92 -11.00
CA ARG A 51 -0.87 -22.09 -11.78
C ARG A 51 0.16 -22.92 -11.01
N LEU A 52 1.06 -22.27 -10.28
CA LEU A 52 2.06 -22.93 -9.43
C LEU A 52 1.51 -23.37 -8.07
N ARG A 53 0.21 -23.18 -7.81
CA ARG A 53 -0.49 -23.60 -6.59
C ARG A 53 0.07 -22.98 -5.31
N TYR A 54 0.54 -21.75 -5.38
CA TYR A 54 0.91 -21.00 -4.17
C TYR A 54 -0.32 -20.72 -3.29
N PRO A 55 -0.16 -20.62 -1.95
CA PRO A 55 -1.24 -20.23 -1.03
C PRO A 55 -1.78 -18.83 -1.37
N ASN A 56 -3.09 -18.63 -1.22
CA ASN A 56 -3.74 -17.33 -1.51
C ASN A 56 -3.10 -16.17 -0.75
N ALA A 57 -2.66 -16.37 0.49
CA ALA A 57 -1.97 -15.35 1.28
C ALA A 57 -0.67 -14.89 0.60
N VAL A 58 0.15 -15.82 0.12
CA VAL A 58 1.41 -15.50 -0.59
C VAL A 58 1.12 -14.78 -1.90
N ILE A 59 0.08 -15.20 -2.63
CA ILE A 59 -0.34 -14.54 -3.86
C ILE A 59 -0.74 -13.09 -3.59
N ALA A 60 -1.60 -12.87 -2.58
CA ALA A 60 -2.07 -11.54 -2.20
C ALA A 60 -0.90 -10.61 -1.80
N GLN A 61 0.02 -11.10 -0.97
CA GLN A 61 1.23 -10.35 -0.58
C GLN A 61 2.13 -10.03 -1.77
N THR A 62 2.31 -10.98 -2.69
CA THR A 62 3.12 -10.78 -3.91
C THR A 62 2.53 -9.71 -4.81
N VAL A 63 1.21 -9.77 -5.04
CA VAL A 63 0.49 -8.77 -5.83
C VAL A 63 0.55 -7.40 -5.15
N ALA A 64 0.36 -7.35 -3.84
CA ALA A 64 0.46 -6.11 -3.07
C ALA A 64 1.87 -5.49 -3.15
N ALA A 65 2.94 -6.29 -3.06
CA ALA A 65 4.30 -5.78 -3.15
C ALA A 65 4.57 -5.00 -4.45
N ALA A 66 4.05 -5.47 -5.59
CA ALA A 66 4.29 -4.86 -6.91
C ALA A 66 3.21 -3.86 -7.34
N GLY A 67 2.06 -3.81 -6.64
CA GLY A 67 0.82 -3.21 -7.10
C GLY A 67 0.73 -1.69 -6.99
N TYR A 68 1.69 -1.02 -6.34
CA TYR A 68 1.62 0.41 -6.08
C TYR A 68 2.52 1.23 -7.02
N PRO A 69 2.02 2.37 -7.54
CA PRO A 69 2.84 3.28 -8.33
C PRO A 69 3.82 4.05 -7.43
N PRO A 70 4.94 4.55 -7.99
CA PRO A 70 5.96 5.27 -7.21
C PRO A 70 5.43 6.43 -6.38
N GLU A 71 4.41 7.14 -6.87
CA GLU A 71 3.80 8.29 -6.19
C GLU A 71 3.14 7.90 -4.86
N ALA A 72 2.61 6.67 -4.77
CA ALA A 72 1.99 6.15 -3.54
C ALA A 72 3.03 5.75 -2.47
N LEU A 73 4.29 5.60 -2.88
CA LEU A 73 5.40 5.10 -2.06
C LEU A 73 6.38 6.21 -1.64
N ARG A 74 6.13 7.47 -2.07
CA ARG A 74 6.99 8.61 -1.73
C ARG A 74 7.08 8.82 -0.21
N PRO A 75 8.22 9.36 0.31
CA PRO A 75 8.41 9.65 1.72
C PRO A 75 7.59 10.88 2.18
N GLU A 76 6.29 10.83 1.93
CA GLU A 76 5.32 11.87 2.30
C GLU A 76 4.24 11.25 3.19
N LYS A 77 3.92 11.90 4.32
CA LYS A 77 2.91 11.38 5.26
C LYS A 77 1.57 11.04 4.61
N PRO A 78 0.98 11.92 3.75
CA PRO A 78 -0.29 11.60 3.12
C PRO A 78 -0.24 10.38 2.21
N ALA A 79 0.87 10.19 1.47
CA ALA A 79 1.05 9.04 0.59
C ALA A 79 1.14 7.74 1.39
N LEU A 80 2.00 7.71 2.42
CA LEU A 80 2.22 6.53 3.26
C LEU A 80 1.00 6.20 4.15
N ARG A 81 0.25 7.20 4.63
CA ARG A 81 -1.02 6.98 5.34
C ARG A 81 -2.06 6.32 4.44
N ARG A 82 -2.17 6.75 3.17
CA ARG A 82 -3.07 6.11 2.19
C ARG A 82 -2.63 4.68 1.91
N LEU A 83 -1.34 4.46 1.66
CA LEU A 83 -0.78 3.12 1.46
C LEU A 83 -1.11 2.21 2.64
N LEU A 84 -0.83 2.67 3.87
CA LEU A 84 -1.10 1.93 5.10
C LEU A 84 -2.59 1.60 5.27
N GLY A 85 -3.48 2.56 4.98
CA GLY A 85 -4.92 2.36 5.04
C GLY A 85 -5.46 1.39 3.99
N GLN A 86 -4.81 1.30 2.83
CA GLN A 86 -5.22 0.43 1.73
C GLN A 86 -4.76 -1.02 1.90
N CYS A 87 -3.53 -1.25 2.34
CA CYS A 87 -2.96 -2.59 2.33
C CYS A 87 -2.45 -3.08 3.69
N GLY A 88 -2.47 -2.24 4.72
CA GLY A 88 -1.95 -2.58 6.05
C GLY A 88 -0.43 -2.51 6.15
N ALA A 89 0.08 -2.65 7.37
CA ALA A 89 1.50 -2.44 7.67
C ALA A 89 2.42 -3.42 6.93
N GLU A 90 2.10 -4.71 6.99
CA GLU A 90 2.92 -5.76 6.37
C GLU A 90 3.10 -5.52 4.86
N ASN A 91 2.00 -5.33 4.14
CA ASN A 91 2.07 -5.11 2.69
C ASN A 91 2.70 -3.77 2.31
N SER A 92 2.59 -2.74 3.16
CA SER A 92 3.28 -1.46 2.94
C SER A 92 4.80 -1.64 2.96
N VAL A 93 5.33 -2.43 3.91
CA VAL A 93 6.77 -2.75 3.98
C VAL A 93 7.22 -3.52 2.73
N LEU A 94 6.44 -4.53 2.29
CA LEU A 94 6.75 -5.29 1.08
C LEU A 94 6.79 -4.41 -0.17
N ALA A 95 5.87 -3.44 -0.28
CA ALA A 95 5.81 -2.52 -1.40
C ALA A 95 7.02 -1.56 -1.43
N LEU A 96 7.46 -1.06 -0.28
CA LEU A 96 8.67 -0.21 -0.18
C LEU A 96 9.94 -1.00 -0.52
N GLU A 97 10.08 -2.24 -0.03
CA GLU A 97 11.20 -3.11 -0.36
C GLU A 97 11.26 -3.41 -1.87
N PHE A 98 10.13 -3.76 -2.47
CA PHE A 98 10.04 -3.98 -3.91
C PHE A 98 10.41 -2.73 -4.71
N ALA A 99 9.93 -1.55 -4.30
CA ALA A 99 10.24 -0.28 -4.95
C ALA A 99 11.74 0.06 -4.89
N ARG A 100 12.38 -0.18 -3.73
CA ARG A 100 13.83 -0.05 -3.55
C ARG A 100 14.59 -0.97 -4.51
N LEU A 101 14.28 -2.25 -4.52
CA LEU A 101 14.99 -3.25 -5.31
C LEU A 101 14.81 -3.05 -6.82
N THR A 102 13.69 -2.49 -7.25
CA THR A 102 13.40 -2.20 -8.67
C THR A 102 13.84 -0.81 -9.12
N GLY A 103 14.41 0.01 -8.24
CA GLY A 103 14.83 1.38 -8.54
C GLY A 103 13.66 2.36 -8.77
N ARG A 104 12.44 1.99 -8.33
CA ARG A 104 11.27 2.91 -8.33
C ARG A 104 11.42 4.03 -7.30
N LEU A 105 12.15 3.74 -6.23
CA LEU A 105 12.65 4.68 -5.24
C LEU A 105 14.17 4.56 -5.18
N THR A 106 14.83 5.67 -4.96
CA THR A 106 16.26 5.68 -4.61
C THR A 106 16.45 5.03 -3.23
N GLU A 107 17.67 4.63 -2.89
CA GLU A 107 17.97 4.07 -1.56
C GLU A 107 17.59 5.07 -0.45
N GLN A 108 17.90 6.36 -0.66
CA GLN A 108 17.56 7.40 0.30
C GLN A 108 16.04 7.57 0.48
N GLU A 109 15.28 7.67 -0.62
CA GLU A 109 13.80 7.78 -0.57
C GLU A 109 13.17 6.56 0.11
N ALA A 110 13.69 5.36 -0.15
CA ALA A 110 13.19 4.14 0.47
C ALA A 110 13.46 4.10 1.98
N ASP A 111 14.64 4.56 2.42
CA ASP A 111 14.97 4.66 3.84
C ASP A 111 14.10 5.71 4.54
N GLU A 112 13.94 6.89 3.95
CA GLU A 112 13.06 7.95 4.45
C GLU A 112 11.60 7.50 4.53
N ALA A 113 11.08 6.82 3.49
CA ALA A 113 9.73 6.28 3.47
C ALA A 113 9.52 5.21 4.55
N SER A 114 10.49 4.31 4.72
CA SER A 114 10.43 3.27 5.74
C SER A 114 10.43 3.86 7.16
N ALA A 115 11.33 4.80 7.44
CA ALA A 115 11.38 5.47 8.74
C ALA A 115 10.09 6.28 9.03
N LEU A 116 9.52 6.92 8.02
CA LEU A 116 8.28 7.68 8.16
C LEU A 116 7.07 6.74 8.35
N LEU A 117 7.02 5.61 7.64
CA LEU A 117 5.99 4.58 7.82
C LEU A 117 6.00 4.03 9.25
N ASP A 118 7.18 3.72 9.79
CA ASP A 118 7.34 3.26 11.18
C ASP A 118 6.83 4.29 12.19
N GLN A 119 7.08 5.59 11.95
CA GLN A 119 6.55 6.67 12.78
C GLN A 119 5.03 6.76 12.71
N ILE A 120 4.42 6.63 11.53
CA ILE A 120 2.96 6.65 11.32
C ILE A 120 2.32 5.50 12.09
N ILE A 121 2.89 4.29 12.00
CA ILE A 121 2.42 3.09 12.70
C ILE A 121 2.55 3.26 14.22
N ALA A 122 3.71 3.72 14.70
CA ALA A 122 3.98 3.89 16.13
C ALA A 122 3.07 4.95 16.79
N ARG A 123 2.69 5.99 16.05
CA ARG A 123 1.75 7.02 16.53
C ARG A 123 0.30 6.57 16.47
N GLY A 124 -0.04 5.52 15.73
CA GLY A 124 -1.41 5.11 15.49
C GLY A 124 -2.19 6.14 14.68
N ASP A 125 -1.56 6.74 13.67
CA ASP A 125 -2.21 7.75 12.83
C ASP A 125 -3.51 7.22 12.24
N CYS A 126 -4.51 8.11 12.09
CA CYS A 126 -5.79 7.76 11.49
C CYS A 126 -5.62 7.53 9.97
N VAL A 127 -5.81 6.28 9.53
CA VAL A 127 -5.64 5.85 8.13
C VAL A 127 -6.87 5.11 7.60
N THR A 128 -7.85 4.80 8.45
CA THR A 128 -9.08 4.09 8.08
C THR A 128 -10.32 4.79 8.64
N LEU A 129 -11.49 4.54 8.04
CA LEU A 129 -12.77 5.10 8.50
C LEU A 129 -13.08 4.72 9.95
N ALA A 130 -12.69 3.52 10.38
CA ALA A 130 -12.91 3.05 11.76
C ALA A 130 -12.11 3.82 12.82
N GLN A 131 -11.06 4.52 12.41
CA GLN A 131 -10.21 5.33 13.30
C GLN A 131 -10.62 6.80 13.35
N LEU A 132 -11.63 7.23 12.57
CA LEU A 132 -12.17 8.58 12.68
C LEU A 132 -12.81 8.79 14.06
N ALA A 133 -12.62 9.99 14.62
CA ALA A 133 -13.23 10.39 15.89
C ALA A 133 -14.75 10.70 15.79
N VAL A 134 -15.34 10.50 14.61
CA VAL A 134 -16.77 10.62 14.34
C VAL A 134 -17.28 9.39 13.62
N ASP A 135 -18.52 9.03 13.91
CA ASP A 135 -19.25 7.95 13.25
C ASP A 135 -20.34 8.49 12.30
N GLY A 136 -20.98 7.56 11.60
CA GLY A 136 -22.07 7.91 10.68
C GLY A 136 -23.26 8.53 11.36
N LYS A 137 -23.52 8.23 12.65
CA LYS A 137 -24.63 8.79 13.42
C LYS A 137 -24.36 10.27 13.72
N ALA A 138 -23.19 10.59 14.24
CA ALA A 138 -22.79 11.97 14.53
C ALA A 138 -22.82 12.85 13.27
N VAL A 139 -22.34 12.31 12.13
CA VAL A 139 -22.38 12.99 10.83
C VAL A 139 -23.83 13.21 10.38
N SER A 140 -24.70 12.20 10.50
CA SER A 140 -26.12 12.31 10.12
C SER A 140 -26.87 13.35 10.95
N GLU A 141 -26.70 13.31 12.27
CA GLU A 141 -27.35 14.25 13.20
C GLU A 141 -26.89 15.69 12.98
N ARG A 142 -25.59 15.90 12.75
CA ARG A 142 -25.01 17.24 12.61
C ARG A 142 -25.29 17.90 11.28
N LEU A 143 -25.29 17.11 10.18
CA LEU A 143 -25.39 17.63 8.80
C LEU A 143 -26.75 17.41 8.15
N GLY A 144 -27.64 16.63 8.77
CA GLY A 144 -28.93 16.28 8.21
C GLY A 144 -28.86 15.36 6.98
N VAL A 145 -27.73 14.66 6.77
CA VAL A 145 -27.52 13.75 5.65
C VAL A 145 -27.84 12.31 6.05
N THR A 146 -28.24 11.47 5.09
CA THR A 146 -28.62 10.09 5.34
C THR A 146 -28.10 9.15 4.23
N GLY A 147 -28.09 7.84 4.53
CA GLY A 147 -27.77 6.82 3.55
C GLY A 147 -26.35 6.96 2.96
N ARG A 148 -26.23 6.89 1.65
CA ARG A 148 -24.92 6.95 0.94
C ARG A 148 -24.17 8.25 1.16
N ALA A 149 -24.86 9.36 1.41
CA ALA A 149 -24.22 10.64 1.65
C ALA A 149 -23.38 10.64 2.92
N VAL A 150 -23.78 9.91 3.96
CA VAL A 150 -22.99 9.75 5.19
C VAL A 150 -21.65 9.10 4.90
N GLY A 151 -21.62 8.00 4.13
CA GLY A 151 -20.38 7.33 3.74
C GLY A 151 -19.45 8.26 2.96
N ALA A 152 -19.99 8.98 1.97
CA ALA A 152 -19.22 9.94 1.18
C ALA A 152 -18.63 11.09 2.03
N VAL A 153 -19.34 11.54 3.06
CA VAL A 153 -18.82 12.54 4.00
C VAL A 153 -17.68 11.96 4.84
N LEU A 154 -17.85 10.74 5.38
CA LEU A 154 -16.80 10.07 6.16
C LEU A 154 -15.52 9.84 5.33
N GLU A 155 -15.64 9.42 4.06
CA GLU A 155 -14.50 9.28 3.15
C GLU A 155 -13.78 10.60 2.93
N LYS A 156 -14.52 11.70 2.72
CA LYS A 156 -13.95 13.04 2.57
C LYS A 156 -13.27 13.53 3.85
N LEU A 157 -13.83 13.20 5.02
CA LEU A 157 -13.22 13.51 6.32
C LEU A 157 -11.93 12.74 6.53
N LEU A 158 -11.92 11.43 6.23
CA LEU A 158 -10.70 10.64 6.28
C LEU A 158 -9.61 11.22 5.36
N ALA A 159 -9.96 11.55 4.12
CA ALA A 159 -9.02 12.18 3.20
C ALA A 159 -8.48 13.51 3.75
N ALA A 160 -9.32 14.32 4.40
CA ALA A 160 -8.90 15.57 5.00
C ALA A 160 -7.94 15.36 6.19
N VAL A 161 -8.15 14.34 7.02
CA VAL A 161 -7.24 13.96 8.11
C VAL A 161 -5.90 13.46 7.56
N ILE A 162 -5.94 12.57 6.56
CA ILE A 162 -4.74 12.04 5.90
C ILE A 162 -3.91 13.19 5.32
N ASP A 163 -4.56 14.16 4.68
CA ASP A 163 -3.93 15.35 4.07
C ASP A 163 -3.57 16.46 5.09
N GLU A 164 -3.72 16.22 6.38
CA GLU A 164 -3.44 17.18 7.45
C GLU A 164 -4.23 18.51 7.33
N LYS A 165 -5.41 18.48 6.66
CA LYS A 165 -6.31 19.63 6.51
C LYS A 165 -7.19 19.88 7.72
N THR A 166 -7.37 18.86 8.55
CA THR A 166 -8.11 18.91 9.82
C THR A 166 -7.54 17.89 10.80
N GLU A 167 -7.74 18.14 12.08
CA GLU A 167 -7.39 17.22 13.16
C GLU A 167 -8.45 16.12 13.31
N ASN A 168 -8.05 14.92 13.70
CA ASN A 168 -8.98 13.81 13.99
C ASN A 168 -9.61 13.97 15.39
N THR A 169 -10.42 15.00 15.58
CA THR A 169 -11.25 15.21 16.75
C THR A 169 -12.69 15.45 16.31
N ALA A 170 -13.67 15.04 17.12
CA ALA A 170 -15.08 15.11 16.74
C ALA A 170 -15.50 16.54 16.34
N ASP A 171 -15.12 17.53 17.12
CA ASP A 171 -15.48 18.93 16.88
C ASP A 171 -14.89 19.46 15.57
N LYS A 172 -13.58 19.23 15.35
CA LYS A 172 -12.88 19.68 14.13
C LYS A 172 -13.39 19.01 12.86
N LEU A 173 -13.70 17.72 12.94
CA LEU A 173 -14.25 16.97 11.81
C LEU A 173 -15.65 17.46 11.43
N LEU A 174 -16.52 17.67 12.40
CA LEU A 174 -17.87 18.18 12.16
C LEU A 174 -17.86 19.63 11.67
N GLU A 175 -17.00 20.48 12.22
CA GLU A 175 -16.78 21.85 11.75
C GLU A 175 -16.28 21.85 10.29
N TYR A 176 -15.28 21.03 9.98
CA TYR A 176 -14.75 20.88 8.62
C TYR A 176 -15.82 20.41 7.64
N ALA A 177 -16.62 19.42 8.04
CA ALA A 177 -17.72 18.92 7.21
C ALA A 177 -18.73 20.02 6.88
N GLN A 178 -19.14 20.83 7.88
CA GLN A 178 -20.10 21.91 7.69
C GLN A 178 -19.59 23.04 6.78
N THR A 179 -18.31 23.39 6.91
CA THR A 179 -17.74 24.59 6.29
C THR A 179 -17.09 24.33 4.93
N ARG A 180 -16.58 23.13 4.71
CA ARG A 180 -15.74 22.81 3.55
C ARG A 180 -16.30 21.74 2.63
N LEU A 181 -17.18 20.85 3.12
CA LEU A 181 -17.73 19.80 2.29
C LEU A 181 -19.09 20.20 1.70
N LYS A 182 -19.21 20.05 0.38
CA LYS A 182 -20.51 20.05 -0.33
C LYS A 182 -20.98 18.59 -0.42
N TYR A 183 -22.15 18.29 0.06
CA TYR A 183 -22.78 16.97 0.09
C TYR A 183 -24.13 16.98 -0.59
#